data_cbac084708345ea65de9cb58ac8ec34a
#
_entry.id   cbac084708345ea65de9cb58ac8ec34a
#
_cell.length_a   1.000
_cell.length_b   1.000
_cell.length_c   1.000
_cell.angle_alpha   90.00
_cell.angle_beta   90.00
_cell.angle_gamma   90.00
#
_symmetry.space_group_name_H-M   'P 1'
#
loop_
_entity.id
_entity.type
_entity.pdbx_description
1 polymer ?
#
loop_
_entity_poly.entity_id
_entity_poly.type
_entity_poly.pdbx_seq_one_letter_code
_entity_poly.pdbx_strand_id
1 'polypeptide(L)'
;MILKTIFITSIALASATRAEELSLTVEGAASYAVSHNPALSAARLRIEEASGRLDAAGRRPNPELEFDLSQNIRSREHGVGVAWMQKFPRTARLTLEKAVSRAQLAAAAAEVRDAERRLAGEVRVAAVSLLALEKERDLRSQQIINSEELIAFMSKRVQAGEASAVDAAQVELESKQMGTQVLMLDVEKAILLGTLRPLLGVGTRDTVNINGVLSDPGALPAKGASVVGRGDIRAAQANAEAAKQNVALAKAGKWEDFSAGLMATHELAEDAPDGFERDTMLGLKFSLPLPLYNKNEGQIREATAAAKRREKEIEAVAAQASAEIVAARGEMAALAKIVADIDGKLIPAAKQIEEQLRGNYAAGLTPLPEVIRARGRRFELESQRLDALRDYHLARVKHQTATGATPSPKK
;
A
#
# COMPACT_ATOMS: atom_id res chain seq x y z
N MET A 1 36.23 -46.53 14.19
CA MET A 1 34.82 -46.45 14.64
C MET A 1 34.78 -45.52 15.84
N ILE A 2 34.68 -44.20 15.62
CA ILE A 2 34.46 -43.21 16.68
C ILE A 2 33.55 -42.12 16.06
N LEU A 3 32.29 -42.16 16.47
CA LEU A 3 31.24 -41.22 16.14
C LEU A 3 31.47 -39.92 16.93
N LYS A 4 31.81 -38.83 16.28
CA LYS A 4 31.81 -37.47 16.91
C LYS A 4 30.46 -36.84 16.73
N THR A 5 29.67 -36.82 17.80
CA THR A 5 28.41 -36.09 17.94
C THR A 5 28.74 -34.61 18.07
N ILE A 6 28.38 -33.82 17.06
CA ILE A 6 28.47 -32.36 17.13
C ILE A 6 27.17 -31.85 17.74
N PHE A 7 27.24 -31.36 18.95
CA PHE A 7 26.18 -30.63 19.64
C PHE A 7 26.18 -29.20 19.12
N ILE A 8 25.21 -28.83 18.27
CA ILE A 8 25.00 -27.46 17.86
C ILE A 8 24.13 -26.80 18.93
N THR A 9 24.77 -26.04 19.81
CA THR A 9 24.09 -25.20 20.82
C THR A 9 23.61 -23.96 20.09
N SER A 10 22.32 -23.91 19.77
CA SER A 10 21.66 -22.69 19.27
C SER A 10 21.54 -21.69 20.44
N ILE A 11 22.47 -20.75 20.50
CA ILE A 11 22.34 -19.57 21.37
C ILE A 11 21.27 -18.68 20.72
N ALA A 12 20.04 -18.78 21.21
CA ALA A 12 19.01 -17.79 20.95
C ALA A 12 19.41 -16.48 21.64
N LEU A 13 20.03 -15.57 20.89
CA LEU A 13 20.24 -14.20 21.33
C LEU A 13 18.86 -13.54 21.43
N ALA A 14 18.23 -13.59 22.60
CA ALA A 14 17.09 -12.76 22.93
C ALA A 14 17.60 -11.30 22.96
N SER A 15 17.54 -10.64 21.83
CA SER A 15 17.69 -9.18 21.76
C SER A 15 16.56 -8.60 22.58
N ALA A 16 16.88 -8.16 23.81
CA ALA A 16 15.98 -7.32 24.59
C ALA A 16 15.80 -6.03 23.80
N THR A 17 14.81 -6.00 22.93
CA THR A 17 14.41 -4.78 22.20
C THR A 17 13.89 -3.81 23.25
N ARG A 18 14.74 -2.83 23.55
CA ARG A 18 14.39 -1.66 24.37
C ARG A 18 13.23 -0.99 23.65
N ALA A 19 12.16 -0.70 24.37
CA ALA A 19 11.03 0.06 23.82
C ALA A 19 11.59 1.38 23.30
N GLU A 20 11.41 1.66 22.02
CA GLU A 20 11.86 2.88 21.37
C GLU A 20 10.75 3.93 21.45
N GLU A 21 11.11 5.13 21.89
CA GLU A 21 10.19 6.26 21.84
C GLU A 21 10.36 6.99 20.52
N LEU A 22 9.38 6.84 19.64
CA LEU A 22 9.41 7.40 18.30
C LEU A 22 8.54 8.67 18.25
N SER A 23 9.18 9.82 18.14
CA SER A 23 8.54 11.12 18.04
C SER A 23 8.66 11.65 16.62
N LEU A 24 7.54 11.71 15.87
CA LEU A 24 7.52 12.00 14.45
C LEU A 24 6.52 13.12 14.12
N THR A 25 6.79 13.84 13.05
CA THR A 25 5.79 14.69 12.40
C THR A 25 4.95 13.84 11.44
N VAL A 26 3.81 14.35 10.95
CA VAL A 26 2.96 13.65 9.97
C VAL A 26 3.77 13.23 8.73
N GLU A 27 4.60 14.11 8.18
CA GLU A 27 5.46 13.80 7.03
C GLU A 27 6.64 12.88 7.41
N GLY A 28 7.17 13.06 8.62
CA GLY A 28 8.23 12.20 9.17
C GLY A 28 7.73 10.75 9.33
N ALA A 29 6.51 10.55 9.81
CA ALA A 29 5.90 9.23 9.95
C ALA A 29 5.71 8.54 8.59
N ALA A 30 5.24 9.28 7.57
CA ALA A 30 5.12 8.75 6.22
C ALA A 30 6.48 8.32 5.63
N SER A 31 7.51 9.15 5.82
CA SER A 31 8.88 8.82 5.35
C SER A 31 9.48 7.63 6.10
N TYR A 32 9.25 7.56 7.41
CA TYR A 32 9.69 6.45 8.25
C TYR A 32 9.05 5.14 7.81
N ALA A 33 7.74 5.13 7.59
CA ALA A 33 7.00 3.96 7.13
C ALA A 33 7.53 3.44 5.78
N VAL A 34 7.79 4.31 4.81
CA VAL A 34 8.33 3.93 3.50
C VAL A 34 9.70 3.24 3.61
N SER A 35 10.49 3.58 4.64
CA SER A 35 11.81 2.96 4.85
C SER A 35 11.78 1.69 5.71
N HIS A 36 10.81 1.54 6.62
CA HIS A 36 10.82 0.48 7.65
C HIS A 36 9.66 -0.52 7.54
N ASN A 37 8.64 -0.26 6.71
CA ASN A 37 7.48 -1.15 6.61
C ASN A 37 7.86 -2.51 5.99
N PRO A 38 7.61 -3.65 6.69
CA PRO A 38 7.97 -4.97 6.20
C PRO A 38 7.21 -5.39 4.94
N ALA A 39 5.93 -5.01 4.81
CA ALA A 39 5.13 -5.33 3.64
C ALA A 39 5.65 -4.62 2.39
N LEU A 40 6.12 -3.36 2.53
CA LEU A 40 6.75 -2.64 1.43
C LEU A 40 8.12 -3.24 1.06
N SER A 41 8.89 -3.70 2.06
CA SER A 41 10.14 -4.42 1.81
C SER A 41 9.89 -5.70 1.02
N ALA A 42 8.87 -6.48 1.37
CA ALA A 42 8.43 -7.64 0.59
C ALA A 42 7.96 -7.25 -0.82
N ALA A 43 7.25 -6.14 -0.98
CA ALA A 43 6.83 -5.65 -2.29
C ALA A 43 8.03 -5.28 -3.18
N ARG A 44 9.11 -4.73 -2.61
CA ARG A 44 10.35 -4.41 -3.34
C ARG A 44 11.04 -5.64 -3.91
N LEU A 45 10.97 -6.79 -3.25
CA LEU A 45 11.51 -8.06 -3.76
C LEU A 45 10.83 -8.51 -5.07
N ARG A 46 9.60 -8.06 -5.35
CA ARG A 46 8.95 -8.31 -6.65
C ARG A 46 9.72 -7.72 -7.83
N ILE A 47 10.49 -6.65 -7.61
CA ILE A 47 11.36 -6.08 -8.64
C ILE A 47 12.51 -7.06 -8.93
N GLU A 48 13.10 -7.66 -7.90
CA GLU A 48 14.16 -8.66 -8.05
C GLU A 48 13.64 -9.92 -8.75
N GLU A 49 12.45 -10.40 -8.39
CA GLU A 49 11.77 -11.49 -9.09
C GLU A 49 11.56 -11.18 -10.58
N ALA A 50 11.08 -9.97 -10.90
CA ALA A 50 10.87 -9.54 -12.27
C ALA A 50 12.21 -9.38 -13.03
N SER A 51 13.27 -8.95 -12.35
CA SER A 51 14.63 -8.92 -12.89
C SER A 51 15.15 -10.32 -13.21
N GLY A 52 14.97 -11.27 -12.29
CA GLY A 52 15.31 -12.67 -12.53
C GLY A 52 14.57 -13.29 -13.73
N ARG A 53 13.26 -12.94 -13.87
CA ARG A 53 12.50 -13.33 -15.07
C ARG A 53 13.05 -12.71 -16.35
N LEU A 54 13.48 -11.44 -16.30
CA LEU A 54 14.11 -10.78 -17.44
C LEU A 54 15.45 -11.43 -17.81
N ASP A 55 16.25 -11.83 -16.82
CA ASP A 55 17.53 -12.50 -17.06
C ASP A 55 17.34 -13.90 -17.64
N ALA A 56 16.27 -14.59 -17.29
CA ALA A 56 15.89 -15.87 -17.86
C ALA A 56 15.29 -15.75 -19.28
N ALA A 57 14.58 -14.64 -19.55
CA ALA A 57 13.86 -14.47 -20.81
C ALA A 57 14.79 -14.31 -22.01
N GLY A 58 14.41 -14.94 -23.13
CA GLY A 58 15.12 -14.84 -24.39
C GLY A 58 16.45 -15.61 -24.42
N ARG A 59 16.70 -16.49 -23.46
CA ARG A 59 17.83 -17.40 -23.48
C ARG A 59 17.56 -18.56 -24.45
N ARG A 60 18.58 -18.99 -25.14
CA ARG A 60 18.50 -20.21 -25.95
C ARG A 60 18.33 -21.42 -25.04
N PRO A 61 17.45 -22.38 -25.39
CA PRO A 61 17.40 -23.66 -24.71
C PRO A 61 18.75 -24.34 -24.67
N ASN A 62 19.02 -25.06 -23.60
CA ASN A 62 20.24 -25.89 -23.54
C ASN A 62 20.17 -26.99 -24.60
N PRO A 63 21.34 -27.47 -25.10
CA PRO A 63 21.36 -28.66 -25.91
C PRO A 63 20.89 -29.87 -25.11
N GLU A 64 20.23 -30.78 -25.80
CA GLU A 64 19.75 -32.06 -25.28
C GLU A 64 20.67 -33.18 -25.73
N LEU A 65 21.03 -34.07 -24.82
CA LEU A 65 21.76 -35.28 -25.12
C LEU A 65 20.80 -36.46 -25.00
N GLU A 66 20.52 -37.11 -26.13
CA GLU A 66 19.61 -38.25 -26.21
C GLU A 66 20.43 -39.54 -26.25
N PHE A 67 20.02 -40.56 -25.51
CA PHE A 67 20.59 -41.90 -25.51
C PHE A 67 19.50 -42.88 -25.94
N ASP A 68 19.76 -43.61 -27.03
CA ASP A 68 18.88 -44.64 -27.52
C ASP A 68 19.55 -46.01 -27.27
N LEU A 69 18.84 -46.87 -26.56
CA LEU A 69 19.25 -48.25 -26.33
C LEU A 69 18.18 -49.16 -26.92
N SER A 70 18.55 -49.96 -27.89
CA SER A 70 17.64 -50.90 -28.53
C SER A 70 18.18 -52.33 -28.40
N GLN A 71 17.31 -53.29 -28.16
CA GLN A 71 17.62 -54.70 -28.15
C GLN A 71 16.49 -55.48 -28.83
N ASN A 72 16.83 -56.33 -29.74
CA ASN A 72 15.87 -57.24 -30.34
C ASN A 72 15.60 -58.41 -29.39
N ILE A 73 14.34 -58.65 -29.05
CA ILE A 73 13.94 -59.71 -28.11
C ILE A 73 14.12 -61.12 -28.69
N ARG A 74 14.17 -61.24 -30.01
CA ARG A 74 14.25 -62.52 -30.72
C ARG A 74 15.64 -62.87 -31.23
N SER A 75 16.51 -61.90 -31.34
CA SER A 75 17.90 -62.07 -31.81
C SER A 75 18.88 -61.46 -30.80
N ARG A 76 20.16 -61.62 -30.99
CA ARG A 76 21.23 -61.00 -30.18
C ARG A 76 21.59 -59.60 -30.64
N GLU A 77 20.76 -59.02 -31.50
CA GLU A 77 20.97 -57.68 -32.04
C GLU A 77 20.74 -56.66 -30.97
N HIS A 78 21.59 -55.67 -30.86
CA HIS A 78 21.44 -54.53 -30.00
C HIS A 78 22.08 -53.28 -30.64
N GLY A 79 21.53 -52.16 -30.29
CA GLY A 79 22.02 -50.86 -30.76
C GLY A 79 22.17 -49.89 -29.62
N VAL A 80 23.19 -49.04 -29.70
CA VAL A 80 23.41 -47.90 -28.81
C VAL A 80 23.53 -46.66 -29.67
N GLY A 81 22.66 -45.72 -29.44
CA GLY A 81 22.65 -44.41 -30.09
C GLY A 81 22.94 -43.28 -29.10
N VAL A 82 23.71 -42.30 -29.55
CA VAL A 82 23.89 -41.03 -28.83
C VAL A 82 23.63 -39.91 -29.82
N ALA A 83 22.74 -38.98 -29.45
CA ALA A 83 22.47 -37.78 -30.26
C ALA A 83 22.61 -36.53 -29.44
N TRP A 84 23.30 -35.54 -29.95
CA TRP A 84 23.39 -34.19 -29.40
C TRP A 84 22.49 -33.27 -30.24
N MET A 85 21.45 -32.68 -29.61
CA MET A 85 20.44 -31.91 -30.29
C MET A 85 20.40 -30.48 -29.74
N GLN A 86 20.35 -29.47 -30.63
CA GLN A 86 20.16 -28.05 -30.26
C GLN A 86 18.91 -27.49 -30.92
N LYS A 87 18.09 -26.80 -30.10
CA LYS A 87 16.91 -26.05 -30.60
C LYS A 87 17.34 -24.67 -31.09
N PHE A 88 16.87 -24.31 -32.27
CA PHE A 88 17.10 -23.00 -32.89
C PHE A 88 15.78 -22.25 -33.08
N PRO A 89 15.70 -20.98 -32.62
CA PRO A 89 14.50 -20.19 -32.81
C PRO A 89 14.31 -19.85 -34.30
N ARG A 90 13.13 -20.17 -34.82
CA ARG A 90 12.75 -19.84 -36.21
C ARG A 90 12.22 -18.39 -36.33
N THR A 91 11.73 -17.83 -35.22
CA THR A 91 11.11 -16.49 -35.15
C THR A 91 11.86 -15.60 -34.18
N ALA A 92 11.44 -14.34 -34.06
CA ALA A 92 11.94 -13.41 -33.05
C ALA A 92 11.43 -13.71 -31.62
N ARG A 93 10.98 -14.95 -31.33
CA ARG A 93 10.38 -15.36 -30.05
C ARG A 93 11.22 -14.95 -28.85
N LEU A 94 12.52 -15.26 -28.87
CA LEU A 94 13.43 -14.95 -27.75
C LEU A 94 13.56 -13.44 -27.49
N THR A 95 13.58 -12.64 -28.55
CA THR A 95 13.61 -11.17 -28.43
C THR A 95 12.29 -10.63 -27.88
N LEU A 96 11.17 -11.22 -28.29
CA LEU A 96 9.84 -10.83 -27.82
C LEU A 96 9.60 -11.24 -26.38
N GLU A 97 10.04 -12.42 -25.95
CA GLU A 97 10.03 -12.86 -24.54
C GLU A 97 10.79 -11.86 -23.66
N LYS A 98 11.97 -11.43 -24.10
CA LYS A 98 12.75 -10.41 -23.39
C LYS A 98 12.06 -9.06 -23.35
N ALA A 99 11.37 -8.66 -24.42
CA ALA A 99 10.60 -7.42 -24.47
C ALA A 99 9.38 -7.45 -23.50
N VAL A 100 8.65 -8.58 -23.46
CA VAL A 100 7.56 -8.79 -22.48
C VAL A 100 8.09 -8.69 -21.06
N SER A 101 9.17 -9.44 -20.73
CA SER A 101 9.73 -9.44 -19.39
C SER A 101 10.29 -8.08 -18.97
N ARG A 102 10.86 -7.30 -19.91
CA ARG A 102 11.29 -5.91 -19.65
C ARG A 102 10.12 -4.99 -19.31
N ALA A 103 9.02 -5.11 -20.03
CA ALA A 103 7.82 -4.34 -19.72
C ALA A 103 7.20 -4.75 -18.38
N GLN A 104 7.23 -6.05 -18.04
CA GLN A 104 6.80 -6.55 -16.74
C GLN A 104 7.68 -6.05 -15.58
N LEU A 105 9.00 -5.95 -15.78
CA LEU A 105 9.91 -5.33 -14.80
C LEU A 105 9.57 -3.85 -14.57
N ALA A 106 9.29 -3.12 -15.66
CA ALA A 106 8.86 -1.73 -15.55
C ALA A 106 7.52 -1.59 -14.80
N ALA A 107 6.58 -2.52 -15.03
CA ALA A 107 5.32 -2.59 -14.30
C ALA A 107 5.54 -2.84 -12.81
N ALA A 108 6.34 -3.85 -12.44
CA ALA A 108 6.66 -4.16 -11.05
C ALA A 108 7.29 -2.97 -10.31
N ALA A 109 8.23 -2.27 -10.96
CA ALA A 109 8.84 -1.06 -10.40
C ALA A 109 7.83 0.09 -10.22
N ALA A 110 6.84 0.21 -11.10
CA ALA A 110 5.78 1.22 -10.97
C ALA A 110 4.76 0.84 -9.89
N GLU A 111 4.43 -0.45 -9.74
CA GLU A 111 3.56 -0.97 -8.68
C GLU A 111 4.15 -0.76 -7.30
N VAL A 112 5.46 -0.95 -7.14
CA VAL A 112 6.16 -0.65 -5.87
C VAL A 112 6.07 0.83 -5.54
N ARG A 113 6.29 1.74 -6.50
CA ARG A 113 6.12 3.18 -6.29
C ARG A 113 4.69 3.57 -5.91
N ASP A 114 3.70 2.86 -6.47
CA ASP A 114 2.31 3.07 -6.08
C ASP A 114 2.02 2.55 -4.66
N ALA A 115 2.61 1.42 -4.28
CA ALA A 115 2.53 0.91 -2.91
C ALA A 115 3.16 1.89 -1.90
N GLU A 116 4.32 2.48 -2.22
CA GLU A 116 4.96 3.52 -1.41
C GLU A 116 4.06 4.76 -1.24
N ARG A 117 3.43 5.20 -2.33
CA ARG A 117 2.48 6.33 -2.31
C ARG A 117 1.26 6.05 -1.43
N ARG A 118 0.65 4.86 -1.57
CA ARG A 118 -0.52 4.45 -0.76
C ARG A 118 -0.16 4.34 0.71
N LEU A 119 0.92 3.64 1.03
CA LEU A 119 1.40 3.52 2.41
C LEU A 119 1.64 4.89 3.06
N ALA A 120 2.33 5.79 2.36
CA ALA A 120 2.55 7.14 2.84
C ALA A 120 1.23 7.91 3.06
N GLY A 121 0.24 7.72 2.19
CA GLY A 121 -1.11 8.27 2.34
C GLY A 121 -1.83 7.72 3.57
N GLU A 122 -1.84 6.42 3.77
CA GLU A 122 -2.47 5.75 4.91
C GLU A 122 -1.83 6.19 6.24
N VAL A 123 -0.51 6.27 6.29
CA VAL A 123 0.21 6.76 7.49
C VAL A 123 -0.12 8.22 7.78
N ARG A 124 -0.18 9.09 6.77
CA ARG A 124 -0.59 10.49 6.97
C ARG A 124 -2.02 10.60 7.50
N VAL A 125 -2.95 9.79 6.97
CA VAL A 125 -4.34 9.75 7.47
C VAL A 125 -4.36 9.36 8.95
N ALA A 126 -3.69 8.27 9.33
CA ALA A 126 -3.64 7.83 10.72
C ALA A 126 -2.94 8.86 11.63
N ALA A 127 -1.86 9.47 11.16
CA ALA A 127 -1.12 10.50 11.92
C ALA A 127 -1.94 11.79 12.12
N VAL A 128 -2.65 12.25 11.09
CA VAL A 128 -3.57 13.42 11.20
C VAL A 128 -4.70 13.11 12.17
N SER A 129 -5.30 11.91 12.09
CA SER A 129 -6.36 11.49 13.00
C SER A 129 -5.88 11.46 14.45
N LEU A 130 -4.69 10.92 14.70
CA LEU A 130 -4.09 10.87 16.04
C LEU A 130 -3.82 12.28 16.58
N LEU A 131 -3.28 13.18 15.74
CA LEU A 131 -3.01 14.54 16.11
C LEU A 131 -4.31 15.32 16.45
N ALA A 132 -5.38 15.10 15.66
CA ALA A 132 -6.69 15.70 15.93
C ALA A 132 -7.30 15.21 17.23
N LEU A 133 -7.21 13.89 17.48
CA LEU A 133 -7.69 13.27 18.71
C LEU A 133 -6.98 13.82 19.96
N GLU A 134 -5.67 14.03 19.88
CA GLU A 134 -4.92 14.63 20.99
C GLU A 134 -5.36 16.06 21.25
N LYS A 135 -5.64 16.83 20.20
CA LYS A 135 -6.18 18.20 20.35
C LYS A 135 -7.59 18.23 20.93
N GLU A 136 -8.43 17.27 20.57
CA GLU A 136 -9.75 17.14 21.18
C GLU A 136 -9.65 16.74 22.65
N ARG A 137 -8.75 15.83 22.98
CA ARG A 137 -8.47 15.45 24.37
C ARG A 137 -7.99 16.65 25.20
N ASP A 138 -7.07 17.48 24.66
CA ASP A 138 -6.61 18.70 25.29
C ASP A 138 -7.79 19.67 25.54
N LEU A 139 -8.65 19.86 24.54
CA LEU A 139 -9.86 20.70 24.65
C LEU A 139 -10.79 20.20 25.75
N ARG A 140 -11.11 18.90 25.79
CA ARG A 140 -11.97 18.30 26.82
C ARG A 140 -11.35 18.42 28.22
N SER A 141 -10.05 18.19 28.34
CA SER A 141 -9.34 18.34 29.61
C SER A 141 -9.41 19.78 30.12
N GLN A 142 -9.24 20.78 29.25
CA GLN A 142 -9.40 22.19 29.60
C GLN A 142 -10.85 22.53 30.03
N GLN A 143 -11.83 21.90 29.38
CA GLN A 143 -13.26 22.05 29.79
C GLN A 143 -13.50 21.50 31.19
N ILE A 144 -12.90 20.37 31.55
CA ILE A 144 -13.01 19.78 32.89
C ILE A 144 -12.41 20.74 33.94
N ILE A 145 -11.18 21.23 33.71
CA ILE A 145 -10.52 22.19 34.61
C ILE A 145 -11.42 23.41 34.85
N ASN A 146 -11.96 24.01 33.78
CA ASN A 146 -12.86 25.15 33.88
C ASN A 146 -14.18 24.81 34.62
N SER A 147 -14.64 23.56 34.55
CA SER A 147 -15.85 23.11 35.26
C SER A 147 -15.58 22.93 36.76
N GLU A 148 -14.39 22.44 37.14
CA GLU A 148 -13.96 22.32 38.53
C GLU A 148 -13.91 23.68 39.23
N GLU A 149 -13.46 24.75 38.55
CA GLU A 149 -13.50 26.10 39.08
C GLU A 149 -14.95 26.57 39.37
N LEU A 150 -15.88 26.25 38.45
CA LEU A 150 -17.30 26.58 38.64
C LEU A 150 -17.91 25.76 39.78
N ILE A 151 -17.58 24.47 39.90
CA ILE A 151 -18.03 23.62 41.01
C ILE A 151 -17.56 24.20 42.35
N ALA A 152 -16.29 24.59 42.46
CA ALA A 152 -15.75 25.21 43.68
C ALA A 152 -16.44 26.54 44.03
N PHE A 153 -16.74 27.37 43.03
CA PHE A 153 -17.49 28.58 43.20
C PHE A 153 -18.93 28.31 43.69
N MET A 154 -19.62 27.37 43.04
CA MET A 154 -21.00 27.00 43.41
C MET A 154 -21.08 26.40 44.81
N SER A 155 -20.13 25.55 45.19
CA SER A 155 -20.08 24.97 46.53
C SER A 155 -20.02 26.03 47.63
N LYS A 156 -19.21 27.08 47.44
CA LYS A 156 -19.16 28.24 48.39
C LYS A 156 -20.49 28.97 48.50
N ARG A 157 -21.16 29.19 47.36
CA ARG A 157 -22.47 29.87 47.35
C ARG A 157 -23.60 29.04 47.98
N VAL A 158 -23.56 27.71 47.78
CA VAL A 158 -24.49 26.79 48.45
C VAL A 158 -24.28 26.82 49.97
N GLN A 159 -23.02 26.83 50.44
CA GLN A 159 -22.70 26.95 51.87
C GLN A 159 -23.17 28.31 52.46
N ALA A 160 -23.13 29.37 51.68
CA ALA A 160 -23.65 30.69 52.07
C ALA A 160 -25.18 30.80 51.95
N GLY A 161 -25.87 29.77 51.47
CA GLY A 161 -27.32 29.81 51.23
C GLY A 161 -27.75 30.64 50.00
N GLU A 162 -26.82 31.02 49.14
CA GLU A 162 -27.02 31.90 47.99
C GLU A 162 -27.27 31.13 46.66
N ALA A 163 -27.12 29.82 46.66
CA ALA A 163 -27.33 28.96 45.47
C ALA A 163 -27.99 27.63 45.84
N SER A 164 -28.64 27.00 44.85
CA SER A 164 -29.28 25.71 44.99
C SER A 164 -28.25 24.58 45.00
N ALA A 165 -28.39 23.64 45.92
CA ALA A 165 -27.59 22.41 45.93
C ALA A 165 -27.81 21.56 44.64
N VAL A 166 -28.99 21.65 44.03
CA VAL A 166 -29.33 20.98 42.78
C VAL A 166 -28.51 21.54 41.61
N ASP A 167 -28.32 22.87 41.55
CA ASP A 167 -27.53 23.51 40.49
C ASP A 167 -26.05 23.13 40.61
N ALA A 168 -25.51 23.03 41.82
CA ALA A 168 -24.16 22.55 42.07
C ALA A 168 -23.97 21.07 41.64
N ALA A 169 -24.94 20.21 41.97
CA ALA A 169 -24.93 18.80 41.57
C ALA A 169 -25.03 18.64 40.04
N GLN A 170 -25.74 19.51 39.33
CA GLN A 170 -25.83 19.50 37.88
C GLN A 170 -24.47 19.80 37.23
N VAL A 171 -23.73 20.80 37.69
CA VAL A 171 -22.40 21.13 37.20
C VAL A 171 -21.42 19.98 37.45
N GLU A 172 -21.51 19.34 38.62
CA GLU A 172 -20.68 18.15 38.93
C GLU A 172 -20.98 16.97 38.00
N LEU A 173 -22.26 16.72 37.71
CA LEU A 173 -22.67 15.67 36.78
C LEU A 173 -22.11 15.92 35.36
N GLU A 174 -22.18 17.16 34.85
CA GLU A 174 -21.63 17.54 33.55
C GLU A 174 -20.11 17.33 33.51
N SER A 175 -19.39 17.72 34.55
CA SER A 175 -17.93 17.49 34.65
C SER A 175 -17.59 16.00 34.60
N LYS A 176 -18.35 15.15 35.33
CA LYS A 176 -18.17 13.69 35.29
C LYS A 176 -18.46 13.08 33.90
N GLN A 177 -19.49 13.62 33.20
CA GLN A 177 -19.78 13.18 31.82
C GLN A 177 -18.64 13.54 30.87
N MET A 178 -18.04 14.73 31.00
CA MET A 178 -16.83 15.09 30.21
C MET A 178 -15.66 14.16 30.51
N GLY A 179 -15.45 13.75 31.78
CA GLY A 179 -14.44 12.77 32.15
C GLY A 179 -14.63 11.42 31.44
N THR A 180 -15.89 10.96 31.30
CA THR A 180 -16.21 9.75 30.53
C THR A 180 -15.87 9.92 29.03
N GLN A 181 -16.11 11.10 28.45
CA GLN A 181 -15.74 11.40 27.07
C GLN A 181 -14.22 11.34 26.86
N VAL A 182 -13.42 11.84 27.80
CA VAL A 182 -11.95 11.73 27.74
C VAL A 182 -11.50 10.26 27.73
N LEU A 183 -12.12 9.40 28.54
CA LEU A 183 -11.81 7.95 28.51
C LEU A 183 -12.16 7.32 27.15
N MET A 184 -13.23 7.75 26.49
CA MET A 184 -13.57 7.29 25.14
C MET A 184 -12.50 7.72 24.11
N LEU A 185 -11.95 8.92 24.21
CA LEU A 185 -10.83 9.36 23.37
C LEU A 185 -9.57 8.56 23.63
N ASP A 186 -9.30 8.12 24.86
CA ASP A 186 -8.17 7.23 25.17
C ASP A 186 -8.35 5.84 24.52
N VAL A 187 -9.58 5.32 24.44
CA VAL A 187 -9.88 4.09 23.67
C VAL A 187 -9.64 4.29 22.18
N GLU A 188 -10.11 5.39 21.61
CA GLU A 188 -9.89 5.71 20.19
C GLU A 188 -8.39 5.88 19.87
N LYS A 189 -7.64 6.52 20.77
CA LYS A 189 -6.18 6.62 20.67
C LYS A 189 -5.53 5.24 20.59
N ALA A 190 -5.96 4.31 21.43
CA ALA A 190 -5.43 2.94 21.41
C ALA A 190 -5.71 2.22 20.09
N ILE A 191 -6.90 2.40 19.51
CA ILE A 191 -7.28 1.87 18.19
C ILE A 191 -6.41 2.47 17.08
N LEU A 192 -6.26 3.79 17.06
CA LEU A 192 -5.44 4.49 16.05
C LEU A 192 -3.96 4.07 16.13
N LEU A 193 -3.41 3.95 17.34
CA LEU A 193 -2.05 3.43 17.52
C LEU A 193 -1.92 1.96 17.08
N GLY A 194 -2.97 1.16 17.30
CA GLY A 194 -3.03 -0.23 16.84
C GLY A 194 -2.98 -0.34 15.32
N THR A 195 -3.55 0.62 14.59
CA THR A 195 -3.48 0.68 13.11
C THR A 195 -2.19 1.33 12.61
N LEU A 196 -1.66 2.34 13.30
CA LEU A 196 -0.47 3.08 12.87
C LEU A 196 0.83 2.27 13.05
N ARG A 197 0.99 1.53 14.14
CA ARG A 197 2.20 0.74 14.42
C ARG A 197 2.56 -0.24 13.30
N PRO A 198 1.67 -1.11 12.79
CA PRO A 198 1.97 -1.99 11.67
C PRO A 198 2.35 -1.23 10.40
N LEU A 199 1.72 -0.08 10.13
CA LEU A 199 2.06 0.76 8.98
C LEU A 199 3.48 1.34 9.09
N LEU A 200 3.90 1.71 10.29
CA LEU A 200 5.27 2.17 10.56
C LEU A 200 6.30 1.03 10.57
N GLY A 201 5.86 -0.22 10.74
CA GLY A 201 6.76 -1.36 10.93
C GLY A 201 7.41 -1.40 12.31
N VAL A 202 6.79 -0.80 13.32
CA VAL A 202 7.27 -0.78 14.72
C VAL A 202 6.57 -1.82 15.58
N GLY A 203 7.23 -2.22 16.66
CA GLY A 203 6.73 -3.24 17.59
C GLY A 203 5.57 -2.72 18.45
N THR A 204 4.85 -3.68 19.07
CA THR A 204 3.72 -3.36 19.95
C THR A 204 4.12 -2.65 21.25
N ARG A 205 5.38 -2.72 21.65
CA ARG A 205 5.93 -2.10 22.86
C ARG A 205 6.46 -0.68 22.62
N ASP A 206 6.66 -0.30 21.36
CA ASP A 206 7.21 1.00 21.01
C ASP A 206 6.17 2.11 21.21
N THR A 207 6.60 3.22 21.77
CA THR A 207 5.77 4.41 21.95
C THR A 207 5.87 5.29 20.72
N VAL A 208 4.72 5.56 20.10
CA VAL A 208 4.65 6.42 18.92
C VAL A 208 3.94 7.72 19.30
N ASN A 209 4.62 8.85 19.16
CA ASN A 209 4.08 10.18 19.37
C ASN A 209 4.11 10.95 18.04
N ILE A 210 2.96 11.53 17.67
CA ILE A 210 2.86 12.36 16.47
C ILE A 210 2.84 13.82 16.90
N ASN A 211 3.85 14.57 16.48
CA ASN A 211 4.00 15.99 16.78
C ASN A 211 3.59 16.86 15.60
N GLY A 212 2.88 17.93 15.88
CA GLY A 212 2.48 18.90 14.86
C GLY A 212 1.34 19.79 15.30
N VAL A 213 0.93 20.64 14.39
CA VAL A 213 -0.22 21.53 14.57
C VAL A 213 -1.13 21.36 13.35
N LEU A 214 -2.41 21.20 13.59
CA LEU A 214 -3.42 21.30 12.54
C LEU A 214 -3.57 22.79 12.21
N SER A 215 -2.89 23.22 11.14
CA SER A 215 -2.93 24.61 10.70
C SER A 215 -4.28 24.96 10.09
N ASP A 216 -4.69 26.22 10.18
CA ASP A 216 -5.90 26.70 9.52
C ASP A 216 -5.83 26.48 8.00
N PRO A 217 -7.00 26.32 7.33
CA PRO A 217 -7.07 26.12 5.91
C PRO A 217 -6.35 27.22 5.13
N GLY A 218 -5.36 26.82 4.31
CA GLY A 218 -4.63 27.71 3.42
C GLY A 218 -5.25 27.80 2.02
N ALA A 219 -4.50 28.37 1.07
CA ALA A 219 -4.92 28.44 -0.32
C ALA A 219 -5.16 27.03 -0.90
N LEU A 220 -6.26 26.89 -1.63
CA LEU A 220 -6.60 25.63 -2.28
C LEU A 220 -5.60 25.29 -3.39
N PRO A 221 -5.28 24.00 -3.58
CA PRO A 221 -4.43 23.56 -4.70
C PRO A 221 -5.01 24.02 -6.05
N ALA A 222 -4.12 24.21 -7.03
CA ALA A 222 -4.54 24.60 -8.38
C ALA A 222 -5.49 23.56 -9.01
N LYS A 223 -6.39 24.03 -9.88
CA LYS A 223 -7.24 23.13 -10.67
C LYS A 223 -6.38 22.47 -11.77
N GLY A 224 -6.69 21.21 -12.09
CA GLY A 224 -6.04 20.52 -13.21
C GLY A 224 -4.68 19.89 -12.88
N ALA A 225 -4.47 19.43 -11.67
CA ALA A 225 -3.28 18.65 -11.31
C ALA A 225 -3.13 17.43 -12.22
N SER A 226 -1.91 17.23 -12.75
CA SER A 226 -1.61 16.13 -13.67
C SER A 226 -1.51 14.81 -12.91
N VAL A 227 -2.15 13.77 -13.44
CA VAL A 227 -2.09 12.39 -12.92
C VAL A 227 -1.01 11.53 -13.56
N VAL A 228 -0.35 12.04 -14.61
CA VAL A 228 0.58 11.26 -15.48
C VAL A 228 1.78 10.67 -14.72
N GLY A 229 2.15 11.24 -13.60
CA GLY A 229 3.27 10.77 -12.76
C GLY A 229 2.93 9.64 -11.78
N ARG A 230 1.66 9.29 -11.60
CA ARG A 230 1.21 8.30 -10.61
C ARG A 230 1.74 6.90 -10.92
N GLY A 231 2.13 6.19 -9.86
CA GLY A 231 2.66 4.83 -9.97
C GLY A 231 1.67 3.83 -10.58
N ASP A 232 0.40 3.90 -10.21
CA ASP A 232 -0.66 3.03 -10.73
C ASP A 232 -0.91 3.24 -12.23
N ILE A 233 -0.89 4.46 -12.73
CA ILE A 233 -1.03 4.77 -14.17
C ILE A 233 0.19 4.25 -14.93
N ARG A 234 1.40 4.47 -14.40
CA ARG A 234 2.63 3.94 -15.01
C ARG A 234 2.66 2.41 -15.03
N ALA A 235 2.17 1.78 -13.96
CA ALA A 235 2.03 0.33 -13.92
C ALA A 235 1.03 -0.18 -14.95
N ALA A 236 -0.13 0.47 -15.09
CA ALA A 236 -1.12 0.14 -16.11
C ALA A 236 -0.56 0.30 -17.53
N GLN A 237 0.19 1.38 -17.81
CA GLN A 237 0.86 1.61 -19.10
C GLN A 237 1.91 0.53 -19.40
N ALA A 238 2.75 0.17 -18.41
CA ALA A 238 3.77 -0.87 -18.58
C ALA A 238 3.14 -2.27 -18.77
N ASN A 239 2.04 -2.57 -18.06
CA ASN A 239 1.27 -3.79 -18.24
C ASN A 239 0.59 -3.85 -19.62
N ALA A 240 0.11 -2.73 -20.15
CA ALA A 240 -0.44 -2.65 -21.49
C ALA A 240 0.65 -2.86 -22.57
N GLU A 241 1.84 -2.32 -22.37
CA GLU A 241 2.99 -2.57 -23.24
C GLU A 241 3.40 -4.03 -23.21
N ALA A 242 3.46 -4.67 -22.02
CA ALA A 242 3.72 -6.10 -21.89
C ALA A 242 2.70 -6.94 -22.66
N ALA A 243 1.41 -6.59 -22.54
CA ALA A 243 0.33 -7.29 -23.25
C ALA A 243 0.43 -7.10 -24.78
N LYS A 244 0.83 -5.93 -25.24
CA LYS A 244 1.07 -5.65 -26.66
C LYS A 244 2.24 -6.48 -27.21
N GLN A 245 3.34 -6.56 -26.48
CA GLN A 245 4.46 -7.44 -26.84
C GLN A 245 4.06 -8.91 -26.82
N ASN A 246 3.18 -9.30 -25.89
CA ASN A 246 2.65 -10.66 -25.81
C ASN A 246 1.79 -11.05 -27.03
N VAL A 247 1.08 -10.10 -27.68
CA VAL A 247 0.41 -10.35 -28.97
C VAL A 247 1.41 -10.71 -30.03
N ALA A 248 2.54 -10.01 -30.11
CA ALA A 248 3.60 -10.30 -31.07
C ALA A 248 4.24 -11.66 -30.77
N LEU A 249 4.43 -11.98 -29.47
CA LEU A 249 4.95 -13.27 -29.02
C LEU A 249 4.01 -14.43 -29.39
N ALA A 250 2.70 -14.28 -29.16
CA ALA A 250 1.71 -15.26 -29.55
C ALA A 250 1.66 -15.51 -31.07
N LYS A 251 1.84 -14.45 -31.87
CA LYS A 251 1.95 -14.57 -33.35
C LYS A 251 3.25 -15.29 -33.75
N ALA A 252 4.37 -15.03 -33.07
CA ALA A 252 5.63 -15.72 -33.31
C ALA A 252 5.55 -17.20 -32.95
N GLY A 253 4.79 -17.56 -31.91
CA GLY A 253 4.54 -18.92 -31.47
C GLY A 253 3.77 -19.81 -32.47
N LYS A 254 3.25 -19.25 -33.58
CA LYS A 254 2.73 -20.04 -34.69
C LYS A 254 3.78 -21.00 -35.30
N TRP A 255 5.03 -20.57 -35.28
CA TRP A 255 6.16 -21.33 -35.80
C TRP A 255 7.03 -21.75 -34.64
N GLU A 256 7.04 -23.06 -34.36
CA GLU A 256 7.87 -23.64 -33.34
C GLU A 256 9.34 -23.65 -33.77
N ASP A 257 10.25 -23.78 -32.81
CA ASP A 257 11.68 -23.87 -33.02
C ASP A 257 12.02 -25.20 -33.76
N PHE A 258 13.01 -25.19 -34.61
CA PHE A 258 13.53 -26.43 -35.18
C PHE A 258 14.73 -26.95 -34.38
N SER A 259 14.93 -28.25 -34.39
CA SER A 259 16.09 -28.87 -33.76
C SER A 259 17.04 -29.44 -34.84
N ALA A 260 18.32 -29.23 -34.64
CA ALA A 260 19.36 -29.84 -35.45
C ALA A 260 20.45 -30.41 -34.56
N GLY A 261 21.05 -31.51 -34.96
CA GLY A 261 22.03 -32.17 -34.14
C GLY A 261 22.85 -33.24 -34.87
N LEU A 262 23.80 -33.78 -34.13
CA LEU A 262 24.66 -34.88 -34.55
C LEU A 262 24.21 -36.15 -33.85
N MET A 263 24.22 -37.27 -34.54
CA MET A 263 23.95 -38.58 -33.96
C MET A 263 25.07 -39.56 -34.31
N ALA A 264 25.35 -40.45 -33.40
CA ALA A 264 26.21 -41.63 -33.62
C ALA A 264 25.44 -42.85 -33.12
N THR A 265 25.34 -43.84 -33.96
CA THR A 265 24.74 -45.15 -33.62
C THR A 265 25.76 -46.25 -33.83
N HIS A 266 25.81 -47.17 -32.88
CA HIS A 266 26.58 -48.40 -32.98
C HIS A 266 25.60 -49.57 -32.86
N GLU A 267 25.50 -50.34 -33.89
CA GLU A 267 24.59 -51.49 -33.99
C GLU A 267 25.35 -52.81 -34.19
N LEU A 268 24.88 -53.82 -33.47
CA LEU A 268 25.26 -55.18 -33.69
C LEU A 268 24.09 -55.89 -34.39
N ALA A 269 24.21 -56.14 -35.67
CA ALA A 269 23.20 -56.82 -36.49
C ALA A 269 23.63 -58.23 -36.82
N GLU A 270 22.66 -59.14 -36.93
CA GLU A 270 22.94 -60.52 -37.38
C GLU A 270 22.73 -60.54 -38.89
N ASP A 271 23.87 -60.78 -39.60
CA ASP A 271 23.89 -60.93 -41.06
C ASP A 271 24.09 -62.42 -41.41
N ALA A 272 23.00 -63.08 -41.80
CA ALA A 272 23.06 -64.51 -42.17
C ALA A 272 23.49 -64.67 -43.63
N PRO A 273 24.45 -65.57 -43.95
CA PRO A 273 25.02 -66.62 -43.11
C PRO A 273 26.32 -66.30 -42.36
N ASP A 274 26.85 -65.07 -42.49
CA ASP A 274 28.18 -64.67 -42.08
C ASP A 274 28.37 -64.29 -40.59
N GLY A 275 27.28 -64.25 -39.79
CA GLY A 275 27.34 -64.02 -38.36
C GLY A 275 26.95 -62.60 -37.99
N PHE A 276 27.54 -62.01 -36.88
CA PHE A 276 27.23 -60.68 -36.40
C PHE A 276 28.21 -59.65 -37.02
N GLU A 277 27.62 -58.59 -37.61
CA GLU A 277 28.37 -57.47 -38.12
C GLU A 277 28.18 -56.26 -37.15
N ARG A 278 29.23 -55.48 -37.02
CA ARG A 278 29.24 -54.27 -36.20
C ARG A 278 29.32 -53.02 -37.07
N ASP A 279 28.29 -52.26 -37.06
CA ASP A 279 28.25 -51.01 -37.80
C ASP A 279 28.23 -49.79 -36.89
N THR A 280 28.99 -48.75 -37.28
CA THR A 280 28.97 -47.45 -36.64
C THR A 280 28.58 -46.40 -37.66
N MET A 281 27.44 -45.76 -37.43
CA MET A 281 26.92 -44.70 -38.30
C MET A 281 27.04 -43.36 -37.63
N LEU A 282 27.51 -42.37 -38.38
CA LEU A 282 27.44 -40.95 -38.00
C LEU A 282 26.41 -40.25 -38.87
N GLY A 283 25.51 -39.48 -38.27
CA GLY A 283 24.43 -38.83 -38.99
C GLY A 283 24.09 -37.45 -38.50
N LEU A 284 23.32 -36.75 -39.31
CA LEU A 284 22.69 -35.49 -38.94
C LEU A 284 21.22 -35.76 -38.65
N LYS A 285 20.73 -35.26 -37.49
CA LYS A 285 19.32 -35.31 -37.11
C LYS A 285 18.73 -33.92 -37.23
N PHE A 286 17.61 -33.80 -37.95
CA PHE A 286 16.90 -32.57 -38.12
C PHE A 286 15.42 -32.79 -37.85
N SER A 287 14.81 -31.92 -37.00
CA SER A 287 13.38 -31.97 -36.66
C SER A 287 12.77 -30.60 -36.84
N LEU A 288 11.71 -30.52 -37.65
CA LEU A 288 10.99 -29.28 -37.96
C LEU A 288 9.50 -29.49 -37.73
N PRO A 289 8.92 -28.90 -36.64
CA PRO A 289 7.46 -28.91 -36.44
C PRO A 289 6.75 -28.09 -37.52
N LEU A 290 5.70 -28.68 -38.11
CA LEU A 290 4.88 -28.04 -39.12
C LEU A 290 3.50 -27.65 -38.55
N PRO A 291 3.07 -26.36 -38.57
CA PRO A 291 1.82 -25.90 -38.01
C PRO A 291 0.64 -26.19 -38.95
N LEU A 292 0.35 -27.50 -39.18
CA LEU A 292 -0.73 -27.91 -40.07
C LEU A 292 -2.12 -27.74 -39.44
N TYR A 293 -2.26 -28.16 -38.19
CA TYR A 293 -3.52 -28.18 -37.44
C TYR A 293 -3.64 -27.03 -36.43
N ASN A 294 -2.57 -26.74 -35.72
CA ASN A 294 -2.56 -25.67 -34.72
C ASN A 294 -1.72 -24.48 -35.21
N LYS A 295 -2.41 -23.38 -35.55
CA LYS A 295 -1.82 -22.13 -35.99
C LYS A 295 -1.78 -21.07 -34.90
N ASN A 296 -1.95 -21.50 -33.64
CA ASN A 296 -1.94 -20.64 -32.45
C ASN A 296 -3.04 -19.56 -32.42
N GLU A 297 -4.14 -19.78 -33.17
CA GLU A 297 -5.20 -18.76 -33.33
C GLU A 297 -5.92 -18.42 -32.02
N GLY A 298 -6.10 -19.41 -31.14
CA GLY A 298 -6.69 -19.22 -29.81
C GLY A 298 -5.88 -18.30 -28.93
N GLN A 299 -4.57 -18.55 -28.80
CA GLN A 299 -3.66 -17.72 -28.00
C GLN A 299 -3.50 -16.31 -28.59
N ILE A 300 -3.51 -16.18 -29.94
CA ILE A 300 -3.47 -14.86 -30.58
C ILE A 300 -4.74 -14.06 -30.26
N ARG A 301 -5.92 -14.69 -30.29
CA ARG A 301 -7.16 -14.01 -29.89
C ARG A 301 -7.17 -13.62 -28.44
N GLU A 302 -6.76 -14.51 -27.56
CA GLU A 302 -6.62 -14.24 -26.11
C GLU A 302 -5.68 -13.06 -25.85
N ALA A 303 -4.46 -13.11 -26.38
CA ALA A 303 -3.47 -12.04 -26.22
C ALA A 303 -3.99 -10.69 -26.78
N THR A 304 -4.69 -10.72 -27.92
CA THR A 304 -5.27 -9.51 -28.52
C THR A 304 -6.36 -8.92 -27.64
N ALA A 305 -7.23 -9.77 -27.08
CA ALA A 305 -8.28 -9.32 -26.16
C ALA A 305 -7.67 -8.78 -24.86
N ALA A 306 -6.64 -9.45 -24.33
CA ALA A 306 -5.90 -8.98 -23.15
C ALA A 306 -5.25 -7.62 -23.39
N ALA A 307 -4.62 -7.38 -24.53
CA ALA A 307 -4.04 -6.08 -24.87
C ALA A 307 -5.11 -4.96 -24.90
N LYS A 308 -6.25 -5.20 -25.56
CA LYS A 308 -7.38 -4.26 -25.56
C LYS A 308 -7.94 -3.98 -24.17
N ARG A 309 -8.05 -5.02 -23.33
CA ARG A 309 -8.48 -4.88 -21.94
C ARG A 309 -7.51 -3.99 -21.16
N ARG A 310 -6.19 -4.21 -21.28
CA ARG A 310 -5.18 -3.38 -20.61
C ARG A 310 -5.20 -1.91 -21.07
N GLU A 311 -5.50 -1.63 -22.33
CA GLU A 311 -5.69 -0.26 -22.81
C GLU A 311 -6.89 0.41 -22.12
N LYS A 312 -8.02 -0.30 -21.97
CA LYS A 312 -9.19 0.21 -21.24
C LYS A 312 -8.94 0.38 -19.74
N GLU A 313 -8.12 -0.45 -19.15
CA GLU A 313 -7.70 -0.30 -17.74
C GLU A 313 -6.91 1.00 -17.51
N ILE A 314 -6.07 1.46 -18.47
CA ILE A 314 -5.39 2.75 -18.37
C ILE A 314 -6.41 3.90 -18.31
N GLU A 315 -7.42 3.88 -19.22
CA GLU A 315 -8.48 4.89 -19.23
C GLU A 315 -9.25 4.91 -17.89
N ALA A 316 -9.58 3.73 -17.36
CA ALA A 316 -10.32 3.60 -16.11
C ALA A 316 -9.51 4.14 -14.91
N VAL A 317 -8.23 3.77 -14.79
CA VAL A 317 -7.36 4.23 -13.71
C VAL A 317 -7.14 5.75 -13.80
N ALA A 318 -6.97 6.30 -14.99
CA ALA A 318 -6.81 7.74 -15.18
C ALA A 318 -8.09 8.51 -14.84
N ALA A 319 -9.26 8.00 -15.21
CA ALA A 319 -10.55 8.59 -14.86
C ALA A 319 -10.77 8.57 -13.34
N GLN A 320 -10.50 7.42 -12.69
CA GLN A 320 -10.59 7.28 -11.24
C GLN A 320 -9.66 8.29 -10.53
N ALA A 321 -8.41 8.39 -10.94
CA ALA A 321 -7.44 9.32 -10.38
C ALA A 321 -7.88 10.78 -10.51
N SER A 322 -8.45 11.15 -11.66
CA SER A 322 -8.97 12.49 -11.90
C SER A 322 -10.17 12.80 -11.00
N ALA A 323 -11.08 11.83 -10.84
CA ALA A 323 -12.23 11.96 -9.95
C ALA A 323 -11.80 12.13 -8.47
N GLU A 324 -10.82 11.36 -8.00
CA GLU A 324 -10.25 11.47 -6.65
C GLU A 324 -9.70 12.87 -6.38
N ILE A 325 -8.95 13.45 -7.33
CA ILE A 325 -8.39 14.81 -7.19
C ILE A 325 -9.50 15.85 -7.08
N VAL A 326 -10.52 15.76 -7.96
CA VAL A 326 -11.63 16.72 -7.99
C VAL A 326 -12.45 16.61 -6.70
N ALA A 327 -12.77 15.40 -6.27
CA ALA A 327 -13.54 15.15 -5.05
C ALA A 327 -12.79 15.67 -3.80
N ALA A 328 -11.53 15.31 -3.62
CA ALA A 328 -10.73 15.74 -2.47
C ALA A 328 -10.56 17.27 -2.44
N ARG A 329 -10.37 17.91 -3.61
CA ARG A 329 -10.30 19.36 -3.68
C ARG A 329 -11.64 20.03 -3.33
N GLY A 330 -12.76 19.45 -3.79
CA GLY A 330 -14.11 19.91 -3.45
C GLY A 330 -14.38 19.82 -1.94
N GLU A 331 -14.02 18.69 -1.34
CA GLU A 331 -14.10 18.44 0.11
C GLU A 331 -13.28 19.49 0.89
N MET A 332 -12.02 19.74 0.50
CA MET A 332 -11.18 20.80 1.09
C MET A 332 -11.84 22.17 1.01
N ALA A 333 -12.42 22.53 -0.13
CA ALA A 333 -13.04 23.84 -0.34
C ALA A 333 -14.28 24.04 0.56
N ALA A 334 -15.09 23.00 0.72
CA ALA A 334 -16.27 23.04 1.58
C ALA A 334 -15.88 23.15 3.07
N LEU A 335 -14.92 22.32 3.51
CA LEU A 335 -14.44 22.30 4.88
C LEU A 335 -13.73 23.60 5.27
N ALA A 336 -12.94 24.18 4.37
CA ALA A 336 -12.33 25.50 4.59
C ALA A 336 -13.38 26.60 4.84
N LYS A 337 -14.49 26.55 4.13
CA LYS A 337 -15.63 27.46 4.35
C LYS A 337 -16.27 27.25 5.73
N ILE A 338 -16.48 25.99 6.13
CA ILE A 338 -17.05 25.64 7.44
C ILE A 338 -16.15 26.17 8.55
N VAL A 339 -14.84 25.92 8.49
CA VAL A 339 -13.88 26.44 9.49
C VAL A 339 -13.93 27.95 9.56
N ALA A 340 -13.89 28.64 8.42
CA ALA A 340 -13.95 30.12 8.36
C ALA A 340 -15.24 30.67 8.93
N ASP A 341 -16.38 30.00 8.72
CA ASP A 341 -17.68 30.45 9.24
C ASP A 341 -17.79 30.24 10.76
N ILE A 342 -17.28 29.10 11.26
CA ILE A 342 -17.22 28.81 12.70
C ILE A 342 -16.30 29.84 13.40
N ASP A 343 -15.10 30.09 12.88
CA ASP A 343 -14.13 31.00 13.48
C ASP A 343 -14.55 32.48 13.38
N GLY A 344 -15.08 32.86 12.23
CA GLY A 344 -15.39 34.26 11.97
C GLY A 344 -16.72 34.74 12.55
N LYS A 345 -17.66 33.81 12.78
CA LYS A 345 -19.03 34.21 13.20
C LYS A 345 -19.51 33.45 14.43
N LEU A 346 -19.48 32.12 14.43
CA LEU A 346 -20.18 31.32 15.42
C LEU A 346 -19.48 31.34 16.79
N ILE A 347 -18.17 31.12 16.85
CA ILE A 347 -17.40 31.14 18.10
C ILE A 347 -17.42 32.53 18.73
N PRO A 348 -17.21 33.66 18.00
CA PRO A 348 -17.32 35.01 18.58
C PRO A 348 -18.70 35.31 19.15
N ALA A 349 -19.76 34.95 18.41
CA ALA A 349 -21.14 35.15 18.88
C ALA A 349 -21.43 34.32 20.14
N ALA A 350 -21.03 33.06 20.18
CA ALA A 350 -21.19 32.19 21.34
C ALA A 350 -20.44 32.70 22.57
N LYS A 351 -19.20 33.19 22.40
CA LYS A 351 -18.44 33.85 23.48
C LYS A 351 -19.15 35.09 24.03
N GLN A 352 -19.66 35.94 23.16
CA GLN A 352 -20.39 37.13 23.56
C GLN A 352 -21.66 36.78 24.36
N ILE A 353 -22.44 35.80 23.92
CA ILE A 353 -23.64 35.31 24.61
C ILE A 353 -23.27 34.74 25.99
N GLU A 354 -22.25 33.91 26.07
CA GLU A 354 -21.77 33.32 27.33
C GLU A 354 -21.36 34.43 28.32
N GLU A 355 -20.63 35.45 27.87
CA GLU A 355 -20.15 36.55 28.69
C GLU A 355 -21.32 37.41 29.23
N GLN A 356 -22.28 37.69 28.37
CA GLN A 356 -23.51 38.41 28.78
C GLN A 356 -24.32 37.62 29.81
N LEU A 357 -24.57 36.35 29.59
CA LEU A 357 -25.29 35.48 30.51
C LEU A 357 -24.56 35.32 31.86
N ARG A 358 -23.23 35.22 31.82
CA ARG A 358 -22.37 35.17 33.02
C ARG A 358 -22.50 36.49 33.83
N GLY A 359 -22.48 37.64 33.17
CA GLY A 359 -22.70 38.94 33.82
C GLY A 359 -24.09 39.04 34.43
N ASN A 360 -25.13 38.64 33.71
CA ASN A 360 -26.52 38.63 34.19
C ASN A 360 -26.71 37.67 35.38
N TYR A 361 -26.06 36.51 35.36
CA TYR A 361 -26.06 35.56 36.49
C TYR A 361 -25.42 36.19 37.75
N ALA A 362 -24.29 36.87 37.58
CA ALA A 362 -23.63 37.57 38.68
C ALA A 362 -24.52 38.66 39.29
N ALA A 363 -25.39 39.31 38.49
CA ALA A 363 -26.38 40.29 38.92
C ALA A 363 -27.70 39.66 39.43
N GLY A 364 -27.82 38.33 39.43
CA GLY A 364 -29.04 37.64 39.87
C GLY A 364 -30.20 37.69 38.85
N LEU A 365 -29.95 38.10 37.59
CA LEU A 365 -30.97 38.32 36.57
C LEU A 365 -31.26 37.09 35.71
N THR A 366 -30.37 36.09 35.73
CA THR A 366 -30.46 34.88 34.90
C THR A 366 -30.14 33.66 35.76
N PRO A 367 -30.85 32.53 35.60
CA PRO A 367 -30.54 31.30 36.31
C PRO A 367 -29.28 30.63 35.75
N LEU A 368 -28.56 29.92 36.60
CA LEU A 368 -27.30 29.21 36.23
C LEU A 368 -27.42 28.26 35.02
N PRO A 369 -28.52 27.50 34.86
CA PRO A 369 -28.65 26.59 33.68
C PRO A 369 -28.53 27.29 32.33
N GLU A 370 -28.85 28.57 32.23
CA GLU A 370 -28.68 29.35 30.99
C GLU A 370 -27.20 29.60 30.69
N VAL A 371 -26.40 29.93 31.71
CA VAL A 371 -24.94 30.09 31.57
C VAL A 371 -24.29 28.77 31.16
N ILE A 372 -24.69 27.67 31.80
CA ILE A 372 -24.18 26.31 31.47
C ILE A 372 -24.49 25.94 30.03
N ARG A 373 -25.74 26.18 29.57
CA ARG A 373 -26.14 25.93 28.18
C ARG A 373 -25.33 26.74 27.17
N ALA A 374 -25.13 28.02 27.41
CA ALA A 374 -24.35 28.89 26.54
C ALA A 374 -22.89 28.45 26.46
N ARG A 375 -22.30 28.06 27.60
CA ARG A 375 -20.95 27.51 27.68
C ARG A 375 -20.84 26.18 26.92
N GLY A 376 -21.79 25.27 27.13
CA GLY A 376 -21.86 24.01 26.41
C GLY A 376 -21.92 24.21 24.88
N ARG A 377 -22.72 25.21 24.45
CA ARG A 377 -22.81 25.55 23.02
C ARG A 377 -21.50 26.09 22.45
N ARG A 378 -20.77 26.91 23.17
CA ARG A 378 -19.46 27.39 22.76
C ARG A 378 -18.49 26.22 22.61
N PHE A 379 -18.44 25.33 23.58
CA PHE A 379 -17.56 24.14 23.52
C PHE A 379 -17.92 23.18 22.39
N GLU A 380 -19.21 23.01 22.11
CA GLU A 380 -19.66 22.23 20.95
C GLU A 380 -19.15 22.83 19.62
N LEU A 381 -19.18 24.16 19.48
CA LEU A 381 -18.65 24.85 18.31
C LEU A 381 -17.10 24.70 18.19
N GLU A 382 -16.39 24.76 19.32
CA GLU A 382 -14.93 24.51 19.33
C GLU A 382 -14.59 23.07 18.93
N SER A 383 -15.37 22.06 19.35
CA SER A 383 -15.24 20.68 18.92
C SER A 383 -15.58 20.52 17.44
N GLN A 384 -16.68 21.09 16.96
CA GLN A 384 -17.06 21.08 15.53
C GLN A 384 -15.99 21.74 14.65
N ARG A 385 -15.31 22.79 15.16
CA ARG A 385 -14.16 23.38 14.47
C ARG A 385 -13.00 22.39 14.33
N LEU A 386 -12.66 21.69 15.40
CA LEU A 386 -11.59 20.68 15.37
C LEU A 386 -11.92 19.53 14.42
N ASP A 387 -13.17 19.07 14.41
CA ASP A 387 -13.63 18.05 13.46
C ASP A 387 -13.50 18.52 12.01
N ALA A 388 -14.00 19.73 11.72
CA ALA A 388 -13.89 20.31 10.37
C ALA A 388 -12.42 20.51 9.95
N LEU A 389 -11.55 20.87 10.88
CA LEU A 389 -10.12 21.05 10.64
C LEU A 389 -9.41 19.71 10.40
N ARG A 390 -9.74 18.67 11.20
CA ARG A 390 -9.30 17.30 10.97
C ARG A 390 -9.68 16.84 9.57
N ASP A 391 -10.97 16.96 9.22
CA ASP A 391 -11.49 16.50 7.95
C ASP A 391 -10.88 17.26 6.76
N TYR A 392 -10.61 18.58 6.93
CA TYR A 392 -9.85 19.36 5.95
C TYR A 392 -8.44 18.79 5.71
N HIS A 393 -7.72 18.45 6.79
CA HIS A 393 -6.38 17.87 6.65
C HIS A 393 -6.43 16.45 6.07
N LEU A 394 -7.45 15.64 6.38
CA LEU A 394 -7.67 14.34 5.76
C LEU A 394 -7.96 14.49 4.26
N ALA A 395 -8.82 15.44 3.87
CA ALA A 395 -9.07 15.74 2.46
C ALA A 395 -7.81 16.24 1.74
N ARG A 396 -6.96 17.03 2.42
CA ARG A 396 -5.66 17.46 1.91
C ARG A 396 -4.72 16.27 1.68
N VAL A 397 -4.65 15.32 2.60
CA VAL A 397 -3.87 14.08 2.43
C VAL A 397 -4.40 13.25 1.26
N LYS A 398 -5.72 13.09 1.14
CA LYS A 398 -6.36 12.44 -0.02
C LYS A 398 -5.95 13.11 -1.34
N HIS A 399 -5.99 14.43 -1.39
CA HIS A 399 -5.59 15.20 -2.56
C HIS A 399 -4.10 15.01 -2.90
N GLN A 400 -3.20 15.10 -1.92
CA GLN A 400 -1.76 14.86 -2.09
C GLN A 400 -1.48 13.45 -2.59
N THR A 401 -2.15 12.45 -2.02
CA THR A 401 -2.03 11.04 -2.44
C THR A 401 -2.57 10.86 -3.87
N ALA A 402 -3.69 11.48 -4.21
CA ALA A 402 -4.30 11.40 -5.54
C ALA A 402 -3.45 12.08 -6.63
N THR A 403 -2.71 13.14 -6.31
CA THR A 403 -1.80 13.83 -7.25
C THR A 403 -0.46 13.13 -7.41
N GLY A 404 -0.19 12.05 -6.66
CA GLY A 404 1.06 11.32 -6.77
C GLY A 404 2.24 11.94 -6.01
N ALA A 405 1.98 12.86 -5.09
CA ALA A 405 3.04 13.45 -4.25
C ALA A 405 3.61 12.37 -3.31
N THR A 406 4.80 11.89 -3.63
CA THR A 406 5.60 11.06 -2.72
C THR A 406 6.33 11.94 -1.70
N PRO A 407 6.51 11.46 -0.46
CA PRO A 407 7.35 12.18 0.48
C PRO A 407 8.78 12.26 -0.09
N SER A 408 9.28 13.48 -0.23
CA SER A 408 10.71 13.66 -0.55
C SER A 408 11.49 13.24 0.69
N PRO A 409 12.43 12.29 0.58
CA PRO A 409 13.33 12.03 1.69
C PRO A 409 14.13 13.32 1.91
N LYS A 410 13.83 14.03 3.00
CA LYS A 410 14.73 15.11 3.44
C LYS A 410 16.08 14.46 3.76
N LYS A 411 17.11 14.92 3.04
CA LYS A 411 18.50 14.59 3.30
C LYS A 411 18.89 14.97 4.73
#